data_df27f6221447f4259bdd261fd0a9a34b
#
_entry.id   df27f6221447f4259bdd261fd0a9a34b
#
_cell.length_a   1.000
_cell.length_b   1.000
_cell.length_c   1.000
_cell.angle_alpha   90.00
_cell.angle_beta   90.00
_cell.angle_gamma   90.00
#
_symmetry.space_group_name_H-M   'P 1'
#
loop_
_entity.id
_entity.type
_entity.pdbx_description
1 polymer ?
#
loop_
_entity_poly.entity_id
_entity_poly.type
_entity_poly.pdbx_seq_one_letter_code
_entity_poly.pdbx_strand_id
1 'polypeptide(L)'
;MTLNLKNLLNPKIKLSKMGEFQELQPIEGLQISAVSADLYGDGRDDLTLFFFNEGANFGAVYTNSKVTSASINWNLKIKRHFVKALMVNTKNANTFTGTKGAQGLKEIAQTLSKSLTLKASQSPKGVNEVVKITDLLFASTGVIGEDFPYLKIKNRISELVKKLRIEQNKYVWFKAASAIMTTDTRPKVAYEECKIGSK
;
A
#
# COMPACT_ATOMS: atom_id res chain seq x y z
N MET A 1 -19.32 21.19 3.38
CA MET A 1 -19.17 20.92 1.94
C MET A 1 -19.20 19.41 1.75
N THR A 2 -20.32 18.87 1.32
CA THR A 2 -20.49 17.41 1.19
C THR A 2 -19.65 16.94 -0.01
N LEU A 3 -18.61 16.18 0.25
CA LEU A 3 -17.77 15.63 -0.81
C LEU A 3 -18.62 14.69 -1.67
N ASN A 4 -18.86 15.08 -2.91
CA ASN A 4 -19.60 14.22 -3.84
C ASN A 4 -18.65 13.14 -4.37
N LEU A 5 -18.65 11.98 -3.69
CA LEU A 5 -17.78 10.83 -3.98
C LEU A 5 -17.96 10.28 -5.41
N LYS A 6 -19.10 10.58 -6.07
CA LYS A 6 -19.35 10.15 -7.45
C LYS A 6 -18.35 10.73 -8.46
N ASN A 7 -17.81 11.90 -8.18
CA ASN A 7 -16.84 12.57 -9.08
C ASN A 7 -15.40 12.10 -8.88
N LEU A 8 -15.13 11.31 -7.84
CA LEU A 8 -13.79 10.79 -7.51
C LEU A 8 -13.59 9.34 -7.97
N LEU A 9 -14.67 8.67 -8.32
CA LEU A 9 -14.64 7.30 -8.81
C LEU A 9 -14.53 7.29 -10.33
N ASN A 10 -13.79 6.29 -10.84
CA ASN A 10 -13.85 5.95 -12.25
C ASN A 10 -15.34 5.79 -12.65
N PRO A 11 -15.85 6.52 -13.67
CA PRO A 11 -17.26 6.48 -14.07
C PRO A 11 -17.74 5.08 -14.49
N LYS A 12 -16.82 4.14 -14.74
CA LYS A 12 -17.13 2.73 -15.03
C LYS A 12 -17.46 1.92 -13.77
N ILE A 13 -17.22 2.44 -12.55
CA ILE A 13 -17.52 1.75 -11.31
C ILE A 13 -18.97 2.03 -10.93
N LYS A 14 -19.86 1.06 -11.10
CA LYS A 14 -21.23 1.12 -10.57
C LYS A 14 -21.16 1.00 -9.05
N LEU A 15 -21.49 2.09 -8.35
CA LEU A 15 -21.65 2.06 -6.90
C LEU A 15 -22.78 1.10 -6.53
N SER A 16 -22.49 0.13 -5.67
CA SER A 16 -23.55 -0.69 -5.08
C SER A 16 -24.43 0.17 -4.17
N LYS A 17 -25.69 -0.20 -4.02
CA LYS A 17 -26.67 0.50 -3.17
C LYS A 17 -26.40 0.40 -1.65
N MET A 18 -25.34 -0.29 -1.22
CA MET A 18 -25.01 -0.47 0.20
C MET A 18 -24.11 0.67 0.69
N GLY A 19 -24.63 1.40 1.63
CA GLY A 19 -23.97 2.29 2.60
C GLY A 19 -22.96 3.32 2.09
N GLU A 20 -22.77 4.39 2.82
CA GLU A 20 -21.69 5.35 2.62
C GLU A 20 -20.35 4.73 3.04
N PHE A 21 -19.24 5.23 2.45
CA PHE A 21 -17.90 4.89 2.92
C PHE A 21 -17.73 5.40 4.36
N GLN A 22 -17.40 4.48 5.27
CA GLN A 22 -17.29 4.77 6.70
C GLN A 22 -16.18 5.80 6.97
N GLU A 23 -16.40 6.70 7.90
CA GLU A 23 -15.35 7.54 8.45
C GLU A 23 -14.55 6.73 9.46
N LEU A 24 -13.21 6.75 9.30
CA LEU A 24 -12.30 6.02 10.16
C LEU A 24 -11.59 6.99 11.09
N GLN A 25 -11.36 6.57 12.34
CA GLN A 25 -10.53 7.33 13.27
C GLN A 25 -9.06 7.29 12.83
N PRO A 26 -8.30 8.37 13.01
CA PRO A 26 -6.88 8.40 12.70
C PRO A 26 -6.10 7.38 13.53
N ILE A 27 -5.17 6.69 12.89
CA ILE A 27 -4.21 5.79 13.55
C ILE A 27 -2.93 6.59 13.78
N GLU A 28 -2.53 6.75 15.06
CA GLU A 28 -1.34 7.49 15.42
C GLU A 28 -0.08 6.89 14.77
N GLY A 29 0.80 7.76 14.28
CA GLY A 29 2.06 7.37 13.64
C GLY A 29 1.93 6.81 12.22
N LEU A 30 0.72 6.63 11.69
CA LEU A 30 0.49 6.15 10.32
C LEU A 30 0.39 7.32 9.35
N GLN A 31 1.09 7.23 8.22
CA GLN A 31 0.92 8.06 7.04
C GLN A 31 0.45 7.21 5.86
N ILE A 32 -0.41 7.78 5.03
CA ILE A 32 -1.02 7.07 3.90
C ILE A 32 -0.85 7.89 2.63
N SER A 33 -0.56 7.22 1.52
CA SER A 33 -0.62 7.81 0.19
C SER A 33 -1.12 6.81 -0.84
N ALA A 34 -1.71 7.34 -1.92
CA ALA A 34 -2.05 6.58 -3.11
C ALA A 34 -1.72 7.40 -4.35
N VAL A 35 -1.22 6.74 -5.40
CA VAL A 35 -0.88 7.34 -6.70
C VAL A 35 -1.14 6.35 -7.82
N SER A 36 -1.25 6.88 -9.04
CA SER A 36 -1.28 6.08 -10.25
C SER A 36 0.14 5.82 -10.76
N ALA A 37 0.47 4.55 -11.01
CA ALA A 37 1.59 4.15 -11.86
C ALA A 37 1.13 3.85 -13.29
N ASP A 38 -0.13 4.17 -13.59
CA ASP A 38 -0.77 3.93 -14.88
C ASP A 38 -0.69 2.45 -15.31
N LEU A 39 -0.94 1.55 -14.35
CA LEU A 39 -0.93 0.11 -14.61
C LEU A 39 -2.15 -0.34 -15.42
N TYR A 40 -3.25 0.41 -15.29
CA TYR A 40 -4.50 0.16 -16.01
C TYR A 40 -4.66 0.98 -17.30
N GLY A 41 -3.84 2.02 -17.50
CA GLY A 41 -3.95 2.92 -18.64
C GLY A 41 -5.13 3.89 -18.57
N ASP A 42 -5.76 4.07 -17.43
CA ASP A 42 -6.92 4.94 -17.21
C ASP A 42 -6.67 6.04 -16.15
N GLY A 43 -5.44 6.14 -15.64
CA GLY A 43 -4.99 7.18 -14.71
C GLY A 43 -5.50 7.00 -13.27
N ARG A 44 -6.25 5.93 -12.96
CA ARG A 44 -6.68 5.66 -11.58
C ARG A 44 -5.48 5.35 -10.68
N ASP A 45 -5.61 5.61 -9.39
CA ASP A 45 -4.61 5.19 -8.41
C ASP A 45 -4.56 3.64 -8.37
N ASP A 46 -3.35 3.09 -8.39
CA ASP A 46 -3.07 1.65 -8.43
C ASP A 46 -1.90 1.24 -7.53
N LEU A 47 -1.32 2.21 -6.84
CA LEU A 47 -0.32 2.03 -5.79
C LEU A 47 -0.80 2.69 -4.50
N THR A 48 -0.62 1.98 -3.37
CA THR A 48 -0.88 2.52 -2.03
C THR A 48 0.32 2.26 -1.14
N LEU A 49 0.65 3.22 -0.29
CA LEU A 49 1.71 3.12 0.71
C LEU A 49 1.17 3.50 2.09
N PHE A 50 1.36 2.59 3.03
CA PHE A 50 1.18 2.81 4.47
C PHE A 50 2.56 2.90 5.09
N PHE A 51 2.88 4.03 5.70
CA PHE A 51 4.17 4.28 6.34
C PHE A 51 3.97 4.58 7.83
N PHE A 52 4.64 3.83 8.67
CA PHE A 52 4.61 3.94 10.13
C PHE A 52 5.86 4.68 10.58
N ASN A 53 5.73 5.90 11.06
CA ASN A 53 6.86 6.77 11.42
C ASN A 53 7.84 6.10 12.39
N GLU A 54 7.31 5.50 13.46
CA GLU A 54 8.09 4.80 14.48
C GLU A 54 8.17 3.29 14.23
N GLY A 55 7.53 2.84 13.14
CA GLY A 55 7.36 1.44 12.83
C GLY A 55 6.16 0.84 13.53
N ALA A 56 5.83 -0.40 13.16
CA ALA A 56 4.71 -1.14 13.72
C ALA A 56 5.06 -2.61 13.89
N ASN A 57 4.56 -3.22 14.97
CA ASN A 57 4.55 -4.67 15.08
C ASN A 57 3.48 -5.24 14.15
N PHE A 58 3.75 -6.38 13.55
CA PHE A 58 2.79 -7.05 12.70
C PHE A 58 2.70 -8.54 12.98
N GLY A 59 1.51 -9.11 12.74
CA GLY A 59 1.26 -10.54 12.63
C GLY A 59 0.73 -10.85 11.24
N ALA A 60 1.14 -11.97 10.65
CA ALA A 60 0.70 -12.36 9.34
C ALA A 60 0.46 -13.86 9.24
N VAL A 61 -0.57 -14.23 8.49
CA VAL A 61 -0.82 -15.59 8.04
C VAL A 61 -0.76 -15.62 6.51
N TYR A 62 -0.23 -16.68 5.95
CA TYR A 62 -0.03 -16.81 4.52
C TYR A 62 -0.69 -18.08 4.00
N THR A 63 -0.87 -18.14 2.68
CA THR A 63 -1.45 -19.30 2.01
C THR A 63 -0.55 -20.55 2.16
N ASN A 64 -1.18 -21.72 2.20
CA ASN A 64 -0.52 -23.02 2.10
C ASN A 64 -0.31 -23.46 0.64
N SER A 65 -0.65 -22.64 -0.34
CA SER A 65 -0.42 -22.93 -1.75
C SER A 65 1.07 -23.13 -2.03
N LYS A 66 1.39 -24.13 -2.85
CA LYS A 66 2.76 -24.34 -3.35
C LYS A 66 3.20 -23.24 -4.31
N VAL A 67 2.24 -22.51 -4.88
CA VAL A 67 2.49 -21.37 -5.77
C VAL A 67 2.19 -20.08 -5.02
N THR A 68 3.23 -19.34 -4.73
CA THR A 68 3.16 -18.07 -4.01
C THR A 68 3.65 -16.91 -4.87
N SER A 69 3.13 -15.71 -4.60
CA SER A 69 3.60 -14.49 -5.27
C SER A 69 4.99 -14.09 -4.77
N ALA A 70 5.69 -13.28 -5.56
CA ALA A 70 6.97 -12.71 -5.13
C ALA A 70 6.81 -11.85 -3.87
N SER A 71 5.67 -11.18 -3.69
CA SER A 71 5.36 -10.39 -2.49
C SER A 71 5.25 -11.27 -1.24
N ILE A 72 4.56 -12.43 -1.31
CA ILE A 72 4.49 -13.38 -0.20
C ILE A 72 5.88 -13.93 0.11
N ASN A 73 6.65 -14.34 -0.92
CA ASN A 73 8.01 -14.85 -0.75
C ASN A 73 8.97 -13.81 -0.16
N TRP A 74 8.74 -12.53 -0.42
CA TRP A 74 9.46 -11.43 0.21
C TRP A 74 9.13 -11.35 1.71
N ASN A 75 7.84 -11.28 2.03
CA ASN A 75 7.37 -11.10 3.40
C ASN A 75 7.77 -12.27 4.32
N LEU A 76 7.76 -13.50 3.81
CA LEU A 76 8.20 -14.70 4.55
C LEU A 76 9.68 -14.66 4.97
N LYS A 77 10.51 -13.85 4.31
CA LYS A 77 11.92 -13.66 4.67
C LYS A 77 12.13 -12.68 5.82
N ILE A 78 11.12 -11.89 6.17
CA ILE A 78 11.18 -10.91 7.25
C ILE A 78 11.02 -11.66 8.57
N LYS A 79 12.12 -11.81 9.31
CA LYS A 79 12.16 -12.56 10.58
C LYS A 79 11.72 -11.72 11.79
N ARG A 80 11.81 -10.39 11.69
CA ARG A 80 11.38 -9.47 12.74
C ARG A 80 9.89 -9.20 12.56
N HIS A 81 9.11 -9.27 13.64
CA HIS A 81 7.70 -8.88 13.63
C HIS A 81 7.53 -7.35 13.75
N PHE A 82 8.38 -6.59 13.05
CA PHE A 82 8.41 -5.14 13.07
C PHE A 82 8.73 -4.60 11.69
N VAL A 83 7.95 -3.64 11.22
CA VAL A 83 8.06 -3.03 9.90
C VAL A 83 7.86 -1.52 9.93
N LYS A 84 8.33 -0.84 8.91
CA LYS A 84 8.14 0.61 8.70
C LYS A 84 7.13 0.92 7.61
N ALA A 85 6.93 0.04 6.65
CA ALA A 85 5.99 0.31 5.57
C ALA A 85 5.36 -0.96 4.98
N LEU A 86 4.13 -0.79 4.49
CA LEU A 86 3.46 -1.72 3.59
C LEU A 86 3.12 -0.99 2.29
N MET A 87 3.64 -1.51 1.18
CA MET A 87 3.28 -1.05 -0.16
C MET A 87 2.39 -2.08 -0.86
N VAL A 88 1.31 -1.60 -1.48
CA VAL A 88 0.35 -2.43 -2.21
C VAL A 88 0.31 -1.97 -3.66
N ASN A 89 0.38 -2.90 -4.61
CA ASN A 89 0.06 -2.64 -6.02
C ASN A 89 -1.13 -3.48 -6.48
N THR A 90 -1.89 -2.93 -7.43
CA THR A 90 -2.97 -3.64 -8.13
C THR A 90 -2.58 -3.96 -9.57
N LYS A 91 -3.53 -4.48 -10.35
CA LYS A 91 -3.42 -4.92 -11.74
C LYS A 91 -2.63 -6.23 -11.91
N ASN A 92 -1.54 -6.44 -11.18
CA ASN A 92 -0.65 -7.61 -11.33
C ASN A 92 -0.38 -8.23 -9.96
N ALA A 93 -0.63 -9.52 -9.82
CA ALA A 93 -0.45 -10.28 -8.58
C ALA A 93 1.02 -10.64 -8.28
N ASN A 94 1.92 -10.38 -9.21
CA ASN A 94 3.33 -10.79 -9.17
C ASN A 94 3.50 -12.29 -8.85
N THR A 95 2.64 -13.12 -9.47
CA THR A 95 2.59 -14.58 -9.32
C THR A 95 2.85 -15.21 -10.67
N PHE A 96 3.62 -16.31 -10.73
CA PHE A 96 4.14 -16.92 -11.95
C PHE A 96 5.01 -15.99 -12.82
N THR A 97 5.66 -15.02 -12.19
CA THR A 97 6.55 -14.03 -12.83
C THR A 97 8.02 -14.44 -12.79
N GLY A 98 8.31 -15.59 -12.18
CA GLY A 98 9.66 -16.16 -12.09
C GLY A 98 10.67 -15.23 -11.38
N THR A 99 11.93 -15.35 -11.78
CA THR A 99 13.03 -14.54 -11.23
C THR A 99 12.89 -13.06 -11.56
N LYS A 100 12.29 -12.70 -12.70
CA LYS A 100 12.07 -11.31 -13.12
C LYS A 100 11.15 -10.58 -12.13
N GLY A 101 10.04 -11.21 -11.70
CA GLY A 101 9.12 -10.60 -10.74
C GLY A 101 9.76 -10.39 -9.37
N ALA A 102 10.57 -11.35 -8.90
CA ALA A 102 11.31 -11.24 -7.64
C ALA A 102 12.39 -10.14 -7.71
N GLN A 103 13.14 -10.06 -8.82
CA GLN A 103 14.15 -9.03 -9.04
C GLN A 103 13.53 -7.64 -9.13
N GLY A 104 12.43 -7.49 -9.87
CA GLY A 104 11.69 -6.23 -9.97
C GLY A 104 11.19 -5.75 -8.61
N LEU A 105 10.66 -6.66 -7.76
CA LEU A 105 10.26 -6.34 -6.40
C LEU A 105 11.44 -5.87 -5.54
N LYS A 106 12.61 -6.50 -5.69
CA LYS A 106 13.84 -6.09 -4.99
C LYS A 106 14.26 -4.67 -5.39
N GLU A 107 14.19 -4.31 -6.67
CA GLU A 107 14.49 -2.95 -7.13
C GLU A 107 13.50 -1.91 -6.57
N ILE A 108 12.21 -2.24 -6.53
CA ILE A 108 11.18 -1.43 -5.88
C ILE A 108 11.55 -1.23 -4.40
N ALA A 109 11.88 -2.31 -3.68
CA ALA A 109 12.22 -2.25 -2.26
C ALA A 109 13.45 -1.36 -1.99
N GLN A 110 14.48 -1.46 -2.81
CA GLN A 110 15.67 -0.62 -2.71
C GLN A 110 15.35 0.87 -2.94
N THR A 111 14.52 1.17 -3.94
CA THR A 111 14.13 2.54 -4.25
C THR A 111 13.24 3.11 -3.15
N LEU A 112 12.27 2.33 -2.67
CA LEU A 112 11.36 2.73 -1.59
C LEU A 112 12.11 2.98 -0.28
N SER A 113 13.02 2.08 0.09
CA SER A 113 13.89 2.20 1.27
C SER A 113 14.67 3.52 1.25
N LYS A 114 15.34 3.84 0.13
CA LYS A 114 16.08 5.10 -0.05
C LYS A 114 15.16 6.33 0.08
N SER A 115 14.01 6.30 -0.59
CA SER A 115 13.07 7.44 -0.58
C SER A 115 12.47 7.68 0.80
N LEU A 116 12.13 6.63 1.54
CA LEU A 116 11.61 6.73 2.91
C LEU A 116 12.70 7.20 3.89
N THR A 117 13.94 6.75 3.76
CA THR A 117 15.07 7.22 4.56
C THR A 117 15.28 8.72 4.38
N LEU A 118 15.26 9.22 3.14
CA LEU A 118 15.35 10.65 2.84
C LEU A 118 14.18 11.45 3.46
N LYS A 119 12.96 10.90 3.43
CA LYS A 119 11.80 11.54 4.06
C LYS A 119 11.94 11.58 5.58
N ALA A 120 12.40 10.50 6.20
CA ALA A 120 12.59 10.42 7.66
C ALA A 120 13.64 11.42 8.15
N SER A 121 14.74 11.61 7.41
CA SER A 121 15.79 12.59 7.75
C SER A 121 15.34 14.05 7.64
N GLN A 122 14.27 14.33 6.89
CA GLN A 122 13.67 15.68 6.78
C GLN A 122 12.63 15.96 7.88
N SER A 123 12.37 15.00 8.78
CA SER A 123 11.44 15.19 9.89
C SER A 123 12.02 16.15 10.92
N PRO A 124 11.21 17.03 11.55
CA PRO A 124 11.66 17.98 12.59
C PRO A 124 12.32 17.30 13.79
N LYS A 125 12.07 16.03 14.02
CA LYS A 125 12.70 15.23 15.10
C LYS A 125 14.17 14.88 14.81
N GLY A 126 14.71 15.20 13.64
CA GLY A 126 16.15 15.09 13.30
C GLY A 126 16.74 13.68 13.42
N VAL A 127 15.92 12.66 13.44
CA VAL A 127 16.38 11.27 13.57
C VAL A 127 16.88 10.80 12.21
N ASN A 128 18.19 10.57 12.07
CA ASN A 128 18.79 9.91 10.91
C ASN A 128 18.40 8.43 10.91
N GLU A 129 17.12 8.14 10.76
CA GLU A 129 16.62 6.78 10.80
C GLU A 129 16.63 6.14 9.42
N VAL A 130 17.46 5.14 9.24
CA VAL A 130 17.56 4.37 8.00
C VAL A 130 16.41 3.37 7.93
N VAL A 131 15.55 3.51 6.93
CA VAL A 131 14.53 2.51 6.59
C VAL A 131 15.19 1.40 5.77
N LYS A 132 15.32 0.20 6.32
CA LYS A 132 15.95 -0.94 5.64
C LYS A 132 14.93 -1.63 4.72
N ILE A 133 15.43 -2.33 3.70
CA ILE A 133 14.56 -3.15 2.83
C ILE A 133 13.83 -4.26 3.60
N THR A 134 14.40 -4.72 4.73
CA THR A 134 13.79 -5.70 5.64
C THR A 134 12.68 -5.11 6.52
N ASP A 135 12.48 -3.80 6.49
CA ASP A 135 11.41 -3.11 7.21
C ASP A 135 10.18 -2.87 6.31
N LEU A 136 10.18 -3.44 5.09
CA LEU A 136 9.16 -3.23 4.08
C LEU A 136 8.37 -4.51 3.80
N LEU A 137 7.05 -4.42 3.92
CA LEU A 137 6.11 -5.43 3.44
C LEU A 137 5.54 -5.05 2.08
N PHE A 138 5.20 -6.06 1.29
CA PHE A 138 4.56 -5.89 -0.01
C PHE A 138 3.31 -6.74 -0.13
N ALA A 139 2.31 -6.20 -0.81
CA ALA A 139 1.14 -6.93 -1.25
C ALA A 139 0.86 -6.60 -2.72
N SER A 140 0.45 -7.61 -3.48
CA SER A 140 0.14 -7.47 -4.91
C SER A 140 -1.16 -8.20 -5.21
N THR A 141 -2.05 -7.56 -5.97
CA THR A 141 -3.31 -8.17 -6.38
C THR A 141 -3.60 -7.87 -7.85
N GLY A 142 -4.23 -8.82 -8.55
CA GLY A 142 -4.59 -8.68 -9.96
C GLY A 142 -4.30 -9.93 -10.78
N VAL A 143 -3.90 -9.73 -12.02
CA VAL A 143 -3.68 -10.81 -12.99
C VAL A 143 -2.45 -11.63 -12.60
N ILE A 144 -2.56 -12.95 -12.79
CA ILE A 144 -1.51 -13.95 -12.56
C ILE A 144 -0.84 -14.27 -13.91
N GLY A 145 0.49 -14.42 -13.93
CA GLY A 145 1.24 -14.86 -15.11
C GLY A 145 1.60 -13.77 -16.11
N GLU A 146 1.18 -12.52 -15.89
CA GLU A 146 1.66 -11.39 -16.67
C GLU A 146 3.00 -10.85 -16.14
N ASP A 147 3.82 -10.28 -17.01
CA ASP A 147 5.07 -9.63 -16.61
C ASP A 147 4.83 -8.54 -15.56
N PHE A 148 5.62 -8.57 -14.49
CA PHE A 148 5.48 -7.59 -13.41
C PHE A 148 5.99 -6.21 -13.84
N PRO A 149 5.13 -5.17 -13.86
CA PRO A 149 5.45 -3.86 -14.42
C PRO A 149 6.31 -3.01 -13.46
N TYR A 150 7.39 -3.58 -12.94
CA TYR A 150 8.19 -3.00 -11.86
C TYR A 150 8.80 -1.63 -12.20
N LEU A 151 9.13 -1.36 -13.47
CA LEU A 151 9.67 -0.07 -13.88
C LEU A 151 8.64 1.05 -13.75
N LYS A 152 7.38 0.80 -14.15
CA LYS A 152 6.29 1.76 -13.96
C LYS A 152 6.10 2.09 -12.49
N ILE A 153 6.07 1.06 -11.63
CA ILE A 153 5.93 1.19 -10.17
C ILE A 153 7.13 1.96 -9.59
N LYS A 154 8.34 1.54 -9.91
CA LYS A 154 9.58 2.14 -9.41
C LYS A 154 9.67 3.63 -9.71
N ASN A 155 9.28 4.05 -10.91
CA ASN A 155 9.30 5.45 -11.33
C ASN A 155 8.30 6.33 -10.57
N ARG A 156 7.30 5.75 -9.90
CA ARG A 156 6.31 6.48 -9.10
C ARG A 156 6.60 6.50 -7.59
N ILE A 157 7.63 5.80 -7.12
CA ILE A 157 7.96 5.72 -5.69
C ILE A 157 8.24 7.10 -5.09
N SER A 158 8.99 7.95 -5.78
CA SER A 158 9.29 9.30 -5.27
C SER A 158 8.02 10.13 -5.05
N GLU A 159 7.07 10.07 -5.99
CA GLU A 159 5.79 10.74 -5.87
C GLU A 159 4.94 10.12 -4.75
N LEU A 160 4.90 8.79 -4.66
CA LEU A 160 4.16 8.05 -3.63
C LEU A 160 4.64 8.45 -2.24
N VAL A 161 5.95 8.52 -2.01
CA VAL A 161 6.55 8.95 -0.73
C VAL A 161 6.31 10.44 -0.46
N LYS A 162 6.41 11.31 -1.47
CA LYS A 162 6.13 12.75 -1.33
C LYS A 162 4.68 13.03 -0.93
N LYS A 163 3.74 12.20 -1.40
CA LYS A 163 2.29 12.33 -1.11
C LYS A 163 1.85 11.71 0.21
N LEU A 164 2.74 11.11 0.99
CA LEU A 164 2.41 10.59 2.32
C LEU A 164 1.81 11.69 3.20
N ARG A 165 0.63 11.44 3.76
CA ARG A 165 -0.12 12.36 4.62
C ARG A 165 -0.32 11.78 6.00
N ILE A 166 -0.09 12.61 7.02
CA ILE A 166 -0.39 12.33 8.42
C ILE A 166 -1.90 12.45 8.65
N GLU A 167 -2.55 13.38 7.96
CA GLU A 167 -3.98 13.56 8.01
C GLU A 167 -4.70 12.36 7.37
N GLN A 168 -5.51 11.68 8.15
CA GLN A 168 -6.19 10.44 7.76
C GLN A 168 -7.72 10.67 7.70
N ASN A 169 -8.14 11.67 6.94
CA ASN A 169 -9.56 11.92 6.74
C ASN A 169 -10.20 10.86 5.80
N LYS A 170 -11.53 10.90 5.73
CA LYS A 170 -12.35 10.00 4.89
C LYS A 170 -11.83 9.92 3.43
N TYR A 171 -11.33 11.01 2.87
CA TYR A 171 -10.81 11.07 1.52
C TYR A 171 -9.51 10.26 1.34
N VAL A 172 -8.59 10.35 2.29
CA VAL A 172 -7.31 9.62 2.26
C VAL A 172 -7.54 8.13 2.33
N TRP A 173 -8.41 7.67 3.24
CA TRP A 173 -8.80 6.27 3.34
C TRP A 173 -9.55 5.77 2.11
N PHE A 174 -10.47 6.59 1.57
CA PHE A 174 -11.18 6.27 0.35
C PHE A 174 -10.24 6.08 -0.84
N LYS A 175 -9.25 6.96 -1.01
CA LYS A 175 -8.22 6.83 -2.05
C LYS A 175 -7.41 5.55 -1.88
N ALA A 176 -6.95 5.26 -0.67
CA ALA A 176 -6.19 4.06 -0.38
C ALA A 176 -7.00 2.78 -0.67
N ALA A 177 -8.25 2.72 -0.20
CA ALA A 177 -9.15 1.60 -0.44
C ALA A 177 -9.49 1.44 -1.94
N SER A 178 -9.63 2.54 -2.68
CA SER A 178 -9.90 2.51 -4.12
C SER A 178 -8.68 2.03 -4.92
N ALA A 179 -7.47 2.45 -4.50
CA ALA A 179 -6.24 2.09 -5.20
C ALA A 179 -5.87 0.60 -5.08
N ILE A 180 -6.41 -0.11 -4.07
CA ILE A 180 -6.20 -1.55 -3.92
C ILE A 180 -7.28 -2.42 -4.56
N MET A 181 -8.28 -1.81 -5.22
CA MET A 181 -9.35 -2.52 -5.91
C MET A 181 -8.88 -3.09 -7.25
N THR A 182 -9.38 -4.28 -7.58
CA THR A 182 -9.23 -4.91 -8.91
C THR A 182 -10.60 -5.10 -9.57
N THR A 183 -11.33 -6.13 -9.19
CA THR A 183 -12.67 -6.47 -9.68
C THR A 183 -13.78 -6.00 -8.74
N ASP A 184 -13.42 -5.39 -7.64
CA ASP A 184 -14.37 -4.82 -6.69
C ASP A 184 -15.21 -3.71 -7.36
N THR A 185 -16.49 -3.69 -7.03
CA THR A 185 -17.42 -2.67 -7.54
C THR A 185 -17.46 -1.41 -6.68
N ARG A 186 -16.86 -1.45 -5.47
CA ARG A 186 -16.78 -0.34 -4.53
C ARG A 186 -15.61 -0.52 -3.56
N PRO A 187 -15.01 0.56 -3.05
CA PRO A 187 -14.07 0.49 -1.94
C PRO A 187 -14.79 0.05 -0.65
N LYS A 188 -14.12 -0.78 0.14
CA LYS A 188 -14.64 -1.32 1.40
C LYS A 188 -13.65 -1.01 2.52
N VAL A 189 -14.17 -0.57 3.65
CA VAL A 189 -13.44 -0.39 4.90
C VAL A 189 -14.25 -0.92 6.05
N ALA A 190 -13.58 -1.32 7.11
CA ALA A 190 -14.20 -1.63 8.40
C ALA A 190 -13.32 -1.03 9.50
N TYR A 191 -13.94 -0.57 10.56
CA TYR A 191 -13.29 -0.01 11.73
C TYR A 191 -13.95 -0.58 12.98
N GLU A 192 -13.15 -0.98 13.92
CA GLU A 192 -13.59 -1.46 15.23
C GLU A 192 -12.57 -1.05 16.29
N GLU A 193 -13.06 -0.68 17.46
CA GLU A 193 -12.24 -0.39 18.62
C GLU A 193 -12.32 -1.55 19.62
N CYS A 194 -11.19 -1.99 20.11
CA CYS A 194 -11.12 -3.00 21.16
C CYS A 194 -10.19 -2.58 22.27
N LYS A 195 -10.55 -2.93 23.51
CA LYS A 195 -9.72 -2.72 24.70
C LYS A 195 -8.97 -4.01 25.00
N ILE A 196 -7.65 -3.94 25.05
CA ILE A 196 -6.80 -5.08 25.37
C ILE A 196 -6.11 -4.82 26.72
N GLY A 197 -6.48 -5.61 27.74
CA GLY A 197 -5.97 -5.44 29.10
C GLY A 197 -6.48 -4.15 29.76
N SER A 198 -5.60 -3.48 30.49
CA SER A 198 -5.88 -2.21 31.18
C SER A 198 -5.49 -0.97 30.36
N LYS A 199 -5.08 -1.16 29.13
CA LYS A 199 -4.71 -0.07 28.21
C LYS A 199 -5.79 0.18 27.18
#